data_fe8011759bb86f7483b6e719defce4ee
#
_entry.id   fe8011759bb86f7483b6e719defce4ee
#
_cell.length_a   1.000
_cell.length_b   1.000
_cell.length_c   1.000
_cell.angle_alpha   90.00
_cell.angle_beta   90.00
_cell.angle_gamma   90.00
#
_symmetry.space_group_name_H-M   'P 1'
#
loop_
_entity.id
_entity.type
_entity.pdbx_description
1 polymer ?
#
loop_
_entity_poly.entity_id
_entity_poly.type
_entity_poly.pdbx_seq_one_letter_code
_entity_poly.pdbx_strand_id
1 'polypeptide(L)'
;QQVMNWIKDSKEWLDAGYLNKTVKGQWNDDWNKAMSSDSKVFAFLFPAWGIDFTLKPNWDGEDGAWAVTNPPQEYNWGGSYIHVATGTDNTEHAKDIILALTGNKDNLLKISKDYADFTNTKSGMQEAASDDAFASDFLGGQNPFEYFAPVAENIKIAPLSPYDQGCVELIQNAFSDYFQGNVEFDKAK
;
A
#
# COMPACT_ATOMS: atom_id res chain seq x y z
N GLN A 1 -17.29 13.08 11.74
CA GLN A 1 -17.62 14.00 10.64
C GLN A 1 -16.67 13.86 9.45
N GLN A 2 -15.36 13.72 9.65
CA GLN A 2 -14.37 13.56 8.56
C GLN A 2 -14.68 12.34 7.67
N VAL A 3 -14.93 11.18 8.27
CA VAL A 3 -15.29 9.95 7.52
C VAL A 3 -16.56 10.16 6.69
N MET A 4 -17.57 10.82 7.26
CA MET A 4 -18.83 11.10 6.53
C MET A 4 -18.64 12.07 5.35
N ASN A 5 -17.77 13.05 5.49
CA ASN A 5 -17.41 13.92 4.39
C ASN A 5 -16.66 13.15 3.30
N TRP A 6 -15.65 12.37 3.69
CA TRP A 6 -14.89 11.52 2.76
C TRP A 6 -15.80 10.57 1.96
N ILE A 7 -16.82 9.96 2.59
CA ILE A 7 -17.78 9.09 1.91
C ILE A 7 -18.56 9.88 0.85
N LYS A 8 -19.02 11.10 1.17
CA LYS A 8 -19.74 11.95 0.22
C LYS A 8 -18.86 12.37 -0.94
N ASP A 9 -17.66 12.86 -0.66
CA ASP A 9 -16.69 13.29 -1.67
C ASP A 9 -16.32 12.13 -2.60
N SER A 10 -16.10 10.93 -2.03
CA SER A 10 -15.82 9.71 -2.79
C SER A 10 -16.98 9.33 -3.72
N LYS A 11 -18.23 9.48 -3.27
CA LYS A 11 -19.41 9.23 -4.10
C LYS A 11 -19.51 10.24 -5.24
N GLU A 12 -19.27 11.52 -4.96
CA GLU A 12 -19.24 12.56 -6.00
C GLU A 12 -18.17 12.27 -7.06
N TRP A 13 -16.97 11.86 -6.65
CA TRP A 13 -15.89 11.48 -7.57
C TRP A 13 -16.24 10.23 -8.39
N LEU A 14 -16.90 9.26 -7.77
CA LEU A 14 -17.37 8.07 -8.48
C LEU A 14 -18.42 8.43 -9.53
N ASP A 15 -19.40 9.26 -9.19
CA ASP A 15 -20.47 9.69 -10.10
C ASP A 15 -19.93 10.57 -11.24
N ALA A 16 -18.97 11.43 -10.94
CA ALA A 16 -18.27 12.26 -11.93
C ALA A 16 -17.34 11.45 -12.86
N GLY A 17 -17.08 10.18 -12.56
CA GLY A 17 -16.24 9.30 -13.37
C GLY A 17 -14.75 9.43 -13.12
N TYR A 18 -14.34 10.08 -12.03
CA TYR A 18 -12.93 10.13 -11.60
C TYR A 18 -12.45 8.83 -10.97
N LEU A 19 -13.37 8.03 -10.41
CA LEU A 19 -13.06 6.71 -9.87
C LEU A 19 -13.56 5.62 -10.83
N ASN A 20 -12.81 4.52 -10.94
CA ASN A 20 -13.18 3.40 -11.78
C ASN A 20 -14.41 2.68 -11.21
N LYS A 21 -15.51 2.69 -11.95
CA LYS A 21 -16.80 2.11 -11.53
C LYS A 21 -16.86 0.58 -11.63
N THR A 22 -15.94 -0.04 -12.35
CA THR A 22 -15.92 -1.50 -12.53
C THR A 22 -15.21 -2.21 -11.39
N VAL A 23 -14.27 -1.53 -10.74
CA VAL A 23 -13.53 -2.06 -9.60
C VAL A 23 -14.33 -1.87 -8.33
N LYS A 24 -14.78 -2.97 -7.73
CA LYS A 24 -15.60 -2.95 -6.50
C LYS A 24 -14.80 -3.14 -5.22
N GLY A 25 -13.51 -3.41 -5.32
CA GLY A 25 -12.61 -3.60 -4.19
C GLY A 25 -11.20 -3.89 -4.66
N GLN A 26 -10.23 -3.77 -3.76
CA GLN A 26 -8.84 -4.14 -4.02
C GLN A 26 -8.65 -5.66 -3.92
N TRP A 27 -7.55 -6.16 -4.51
CA TRP A 27 -7.09 -7.55 -4.40
C TRP A 27 -8.01 -8.58 -5.07
N ASN A 28 -8.77 -8.17 -6.07
CA ASN A 28 -9.60 -9.05 -6.90
C ASN A 28 -9.25 -8.90 -8.38
N ASP A 29 -9.84 -9.76 -9.22
CA ASP A 29 -9.56 -9.81 -10.65
C ASP A 29 -9.91 -8.49 -11.38
N ASP A 30 -10.96 -7.79 -10.97
CA ASP A 30 -11.35 -6.52 -11.60
C ASP A 30 -10.34 -5.41 -11.28
N TRP A 31 -9.78 -5.41 -10.08
CA TRP A 31 -8.73 -4.48 -9.68
C TRP A 31 -7.42 -4.80 -10.42
N ASN A 32 -7.06 -6.07 -10.53
CA ASN A 32 -5.87 -6.50 -11.28
C ASN A 32 -5.98 -6.13 -12.77
N LYS A 33 -7.12 -6.37 -13.39
CA LYS A 33 -7.39 -5.96 -14.78
C LYS A 33 -7.32 -4.46 -15.01
N ALA A 34 -7.66 -3.66 -13.99
CA ALA A 34 -7.54 -2.21 -14.07
C ALA A 34 -6.09 -1.71 -14.17
N MET A 35 -5.10 -2.58 -13.95
CA MET A 35 -3.67 -2.28 -14.10
C MET A 35 -3.12 -2.59 -15.49
N SER A 36 -3.89 -3.25 -16.37
CA SER A 36 -3.45 -3.55 -17.74
C SER A 36 -3.30 -2.29 -18.60
N SER A 37 -2.54 -2.38 -19.68
CA SER A 37 -2.28 -1.28 -20.61
C SER A 37 -3.54 -0.79 -21.32
N ASP A 38 -4.54 -1.65 -21.48
CA ASP A 38 -5.85 -1.30 -22.04
C ASP A 38 -6.74 -0.50 -21.09
N SER A 39 -6.41 -0.50 -19.81
CA SER A 39 -7.14 0.27 -18.80
C SER A 39 -6.79 1.75 -18.92
N LYS A 40 -7.74 2.61 -18.60
CA LYS A 40 -7.54 4.07 -18.59
C LYS A 40 -7.38 4.60 -17.16
N VAL A 41 -6.82 3.81 -16.26
CA VAL A 41 -6.59 4.22 -14.89
C VAL A 41 -5.27 5.00 -14.82
N PHE A 42 -5.36 6.25 -14.38
CA PHE A 42 -4.22 7.16 -14.31
C PHE A 42 -3.34 6.91 -13.07
N ALA A 43 -3.93 6.53 -11.94
CA ALA A 43 -3.19 6.39 -10.69
C ALA A 43 -3.79 5.30 -9.78
N PHE A 44 -2.91 4.65 -9.04
CA PHE A 44 -3.25 3.74 -7.96
C PHE A 44 -2.65 4.24 -6.65
N LEU A 45 -3.41 4.09 -5.56
CA LEU A 45 -2.95 4.35 -4.20
C LEU A 45 -2.75 3.00 -3.51
N PHE A 46 -1.52 2.63 -3.25
CA PHE A 46 -1.17 1.39 -2.57
C PHE A 46 0.19 1.50 -1.85
N PRO A 47 0.56 0.55 -1.01
CA PRO A 47 1.85 0.55 -0.32
C PRO A 47 3.02 0.30 -1.28
N ALA A 48 4.25 0.58 -0.82
CA ALA A 48 5.47 0.44 -1.62
C ALA A 48 5.60 -0.94 -2.30
N TRP A 49 5.32 -2.03 -1.59
CA TRP A 49 5.34 -3.39 -2.13
C TRP A 49 4.31 -3.65 -3.25
N GLY A 50 3.30 -2.79 -3.38
CA GLY A 50 2.27 -2.92 -4.42
C GLY A 50 2.83 -2.78 -5.84
N ILE A 51 3.99 -2.15 -6.02
CA ILE A 51 4.63 -2.01 -7.33
C ILE A 51 5.01 -3.39 -7.88
N ASP A 52 5.88 -4.10 -7.18
CA ASP A 52 6.38 -5.40 -7.67
C ASP A 52 5.42 -6.55 -7.41
N PHE A 53 4.63 -6.48 -6.33
CA PHE A 53 3.69 -7.56 -5.98
C PHE A 53 2.39 -7.51 -6.79
N THR A 54 1.95 -6.33 -7.23
CA THR A 54 0.64 -6.17 -7.85
C THR A 54 0.68 -5.47 -9.20
N LEU A 55 1.27 -4.28 -9.30
CA LEU A 55 1.23 -3.49 -10.52
C LEU A 55 2.02 -4.16 -11.64
N LYS A 56 3.28 -4.47 -11.41
CA LYS A 56 4.16 -5.08 -12.38
C LYS A 56 3.67 -6.43 -12.92
N PRO A 57 3.17 -7.38 -12.08
CA PRO A 57 2.63 -8.64 -12.59
C PRO A 57 1.36 -8.52 -13.42
N ASN A 58 0.60 -7.44 -13.28
CA ASN A 58 -0.65 -7.20 -14.01
C ASN A 58 -0.51 -6.17 -15.15
N TRP A 59 0.68 -5.60 -15.34
CA TRP A 59 1.00 -4.70 -16.42
C TRP A 59 1.51 -5.49 -17.64
N ASP A 60 0.89 -5.27 -18.79
CA ASP A 60 1.20 -5.93 -20.07
C ASP A 60 1.72 -4.95 -21.14
N GLY A 61 2.02 -3.70 -20.75
CA GLY A 61 2.63 -2.69 -21.59
C GLY A 61 4.15 -2.64 -21.44
N GLU A 62 4.76 -1.59 -22.00
CA GLU A 62 6.21 -1.39 -21.92
C GLU A 62 6.65 -0.86 -20.55
N ASP A 63 7.87 -1.19 -20.15
CA ASP A 63 8.51 -0.61 -18.97
C ASP A 63 8.67 0.90 -19.13
N GLY A 64 8.66 1.62 -18.02
CA GLY A 64 8.77 3.09 -18.00
C GLY A 64 7.46 3.84 -18.22
N ALA A 65 6.34 3.15 -18.36
CA ALA A 65 5.02 3.78 -18.46
C ALA A 65 4.47 4.25 -17.10
N TRP A 66 5.01 3.72 -15.99
CA TRP A 66 4.61 4.07 -14.63
C TRP A 66 5.67 4.88 -13.93
N ALA A 67 5.24 5.71 -13.01
CA ALA A 67 6.12 6.48 -12.13
C ALA A 67 5.53 6.54 -10.72
N VAL A 68 6.40 6.67 -9.72
CA VAL A 68 6.03 6.89 -8.32
C VAL A 68 6.03 8.39 -8.02
N THR A 69 5.08 8.82 -7.22
CA THR A 69 5.04 10.16 -6.64
C THR A 69 4.53 10.11 -5.22
N ASN A 70 4.80 11.14 -4.44
CA ASN A 70 4.30 11.26 -3.08
C ASN A 70 2.77 11.47 -3.08
N PRO A 71 2.04 10.83 -2.15
CA PRO A 71 0.62 11.07 -1.98
C PRO A 71 0.38 12.50 -1.43
N PRO A 72 -0.85 13.02 -1.57
CA PRO A 72 -1.23 14.28 -0.94
C PRO A 72 -1.11 14.28 0.60
N GLN A 73 -1.19 13.11 1.20
CA GLN A 73 -1.03 12.88 2.63
C GLN A 73 -0.40 11.50 2.85
N GLU A 74 0.57 11.43 3.74
CA GLU A 74 1.23 10.19 4.14
C GLU A 74 0.26 9.29 4.90
N TYR A 75 0.38 7.98 4.67
CA TYR A 75 -0.44 6.98 5.37
C TYR A 75 0.36 5.70 5.66
N ASN A 76 -0.04 4.99 6.68
CA ASN A 76 0.44 3.65 6.98
C ASN A 76 -0.52 2.60 6.43
N TRP A 77 0.02 1.61 5.75
CA TRP A 77 -0.74 0.49 5.20
C TRP A 77 -0.28 -0.83 5.83
N GLY A 78 -0.48 -0.98 7.12
CA GLY A 78 -0.12 -2.22 7.79
C GLY A 78 1.37 -2.52 7.81
N GLY A 79 1.71 -3.81 7.69
CA GLY A 79 3.08 -4.33 7.74
C GLY A 79 3.04 -5.82 8.11
N SER A 80 4.20 -6.47 8.01
CA SER A 80 4.36 -7.85 8.45
C SER A 80 4.96 -7.88 9.85
N TYR A 81 4.41 -8.71 10.70
CA TYR A 81 4.87 -8.91 12.08
C TYR A 81 5.32 -10.35 12.28
N ILE A 82 6.51 -10.53 12.83
CA ILE A 82 7.06 -11.85 13.12
C ILE A 82 6.90 -12.11 14.62
N HIS A 83 6.27 -13.23 14.94
CA HIS A 83 6.02 -13.66 16.32
C HIS A 83 6.59 -15.06 16.57
N VAL A 84 6.93 -15.32 17.81
CA VAL A 84 7.33 -16.63 18.30
C VAL A 84 6.23 -17.18 19.19
N ALA A 85 5.85 -18.43 18.98
CA ALA A 85 4.83 -19.07 19.79
C ALA A 85 5.33 -19.26 21.23
N THR A 86 4.44 -19.05 22.20
CA THR A 86 4.70 -19.35 23.61
C THR A 86 5.00 -20.84 23.77
N GLY A 87 6.04 -21.16 24.54
CA GLY A 87 6.45 -22.54 24.82
C GLY A 87 7.43 -23.14 23.81
N THR A 88 8.01 -22.35 22.91
CA THR A 88 9.10 -22.82 22.06
C THR A 88 10.35 -23.15 22.89
N ASP A 89 10.99 -24.28 22.57
CA ASP A 89 12.28 -24.69 23.17
C ASP A 89 13.47 -24.02 22.47
N ASN A 90 13.24 -23.25 21.39
CA ASN A 90 14.26 -22.66 20.54
C ASN A 90 14.29 -21.12 20.63
N THR A 91 14.13 -20.56 21.81
CA THR A 91 13.98 -19.11 22.04
C THR A 91 15.14 -18.29 21.47
N GLU A 92 16.38 -18.71 21.69
CA GLU A 92 17.56 -17.97 21.20
C GLU A 92 17.66 -18.03 19.67
N HIS A 93 17.44 -19.17 19.04
CA HIS A 93 17.42 -19.25 17.57
C HIS A 93 16.29 -18.44 16.95
N ALA A 94 15.11 -18.45 17.58
CA ALA A 94 13.98 -17.64 17.12
C ALA A 94 14.29 -16.13 17.21
N LYS A 95 14.95 -15.69 18.29
CA LYS A 95 15.42 -14.32 18.45
C LYS A 95 16.42 -13.93 17.37
N ASP A 96 17.41 -14.79 17.09
CA ASP A 96 18.41 -14.53 16.05
C ASP A 96 17.77 -14.40 14.67
N ILE A 97 16.79 -15.26 14.33
CA ILE A 97 16.02 -15.16 13.09
C ILE A 97 15.23 -13.84 13.01
N ILE A 98 14.53 -13.49 14.10
CA ILE A 98 13.79 -12.23 14.14
C ILE A 98 14.74 -11.05 13.92
N LEU A 99 15.86 -10.99 14.61
CA LEU A 99 16.84 -9.92 14.47
C LEU A 99 17.45 -9.87 13.06
N ALA A 100 17.72 -11.01 12.46
CA ALA A 100 18.22 -11.08 11.08
C ALA A 100 17.22 -10.54 10.06
N LEU A 101 15.93 -10.77 10.28
CA LEU A 101 14.85 -10.36 9.35
C LEU A 101 14.25 -8.98 9.65
N THR A 102 14.49 -8.40 10.83
CA THR A 102 13.85 -7.13 11.21
C THR A 102 14.82 -6.05 11.66
N GLY A 103 16.08 -6.39 11.94
CA GLY A 103 17.06 -5.45 12.51
C GLY A 103 18.41 -5.42 11.78
N ASN A 104 18.73 -6.42 10.98
CA ASN A 104 19.99 -6.45 10.24
C ASN A 104 19.85 -5.63 8.95
N LYS A 105 20.54 -4.49 8.87
CA LYS A 105 20.47 -3.56 7.74
C LYS A 105 20.83 -4.23 6.41
N ASP A 106 21.89 -5.03 6.37
CA ASP A 106 22.37 -5.63 5.12
C ASP A 106 21.39 -6.66 4.56
N ASN A 107 20.80 -7.48 5.44
CA ASN A 107 19.73 -8.41 5.04
C ASN A 107 18.51 -7.65 4.52
N LEU A 108 18.14 -6.57 5.17
CA LEU A 108 16.98 -5.76 4.80
C LEU A 108 17.23 -5.00 3.49
N LEU A 109 18.41 -4.46 3.25
CA LEU A 109 18.80 -3.90 1.95
C LEU A 109 18.75 -4.94 0.83
N LYS A 110 19.17 -6.18 1.13
CA LYS A 110 19.05 -7.25 0.16
C LYS A 110 17.58 -7.56 -0.16
N ILE A 111 16.70 -7.61 0.82
CA ILE A 111 15.26 -7.77 0.62
C ILE A 111 14.71 -6.63 -0.23
N SER A 112 15.07 -5.38 0.09
CA SER A 112 14.64 -4.22 -0.69
C SER A 112 15.10 -4.30 -2.16
N LYS A 113 16.30 -4.79 -2.40
CA LYS A 113 16.84 -4.94 -3.76
C LYS A 113 16.19 -6.07 -4.54
N ASP A 114 15.97 -7.21 -3.90
CA ASP A 114 15.45 -8.41 -4.57
C ASP A 114 13.93 -8.33 -4.83
N TYR A 115 13.20 -7.58 -4.00
CA TYR A 115 11.73 -7.54 -4.01
C TYR A 115 11.14 -6.11 -4.09
N ALA A 116 11.97 -5.10 -4.26
CA ALA A 116 11.59 -3.67 -4.22
C ALA A 116 10.76 -3.27 -2.99
N ASP A 117 10.91 -4.00 -1.88
CA ASP A 117 10.12 -3.79 -0.67
C ASP A 117 10.74 -2.73 0.24
N PHE A 118 9.89 -1.91 0.85
CA PHE A 118 10.30 -0.88 1.80
C PHE A 118 10.41 -1.49 3.19
N THR A 119 11.64 -1.61 3.71
CA THR A 119 11.91 -2.25 5.00
C THR A 119 11.95 -1.26 6.16
N ASN A 120 12.02 -1.78 7.39
CA ASN A 120 11.84 -1.01 8.62
C ASN A 120 13.11 -0.37 9.18
N THR A 121 14.26 -0.44 8.51
CA THR A 121 15.48 0.24 8.96
C THR A 121 15.65 1.59 8.29
N LYS A 122 15.60 2.66 9.09
CA LYS A 122 15.78 4.04 8.58
C LYS A 122 17.08 4.20 7.79
N SER A 123 18.21 3.74 8.34
CA SER A 123 19.52 3.85 7.68
C SER A 123 19.61 3.05 6.39
N GLY A 124 18.96 1.88 6.32
CA GLY A 124 18.89 1.09 5.10
C GLY A 124 18.06 1.77 4.03
N MET A 125 16.92 2.34 4.39
CA MET A 125 16.07 3.04 3.44
C MET A 125 16.69 4.35 2.93
N GLN A 126 17.43 5.06 3.77
CA GLN A 126 18.20 6.23 3.35
C GLN A 126 19.34 5.85 2.40
N GLU A 127 20.02 4.72 2.64
CA GLU A 127 21.05 4.19 1.73
C GLU A 127 20.41 3.78 0.39
N ALA A 128 19.33 3.02 0.40
CA ALA A 128 18.62 2.63 -0.81
C ALA A 128 18.13 3.84 -1.63
N ALA A 129 17.65 4.88 -0.96
CA ALA A 129 17.24 6.14 -1.61
C ALA A 129 18.40 6.91 -2.27
N SER A 130 19.65 6.65 -1.88
CA SER A 130 20.84 7.35 -2.38
C SER A 130 21.68 6.52 -3.35
N ASP A 131 21.25 5.30 -3.65
CA ASP A 131 21.98 4.35 -4.49
C ASP A 131 21.21 4.08 -5.78
N ASP A 132 21.80 4.48 -6.92
CA ASP A 132 21.25 4.28 -8.27
C ASP A 132 21.00 2.79 -8.59
N ALA A 133 21.63 1.86 -7.85
CA ALA A 133 21.38 0.43 -8.01
C ALA A 133 19.94 0.01 -7.65
N PHE A 134 19.17 0.88 -6.99
CA PHE A 134 17.75 0.68 -6.69
C PHE A 134 16.81 1.34 -7.71
N ALA A 135 17.35 1.95 -8.77
CA ALA A 135 16.52 2.42 -9.87
C ALA A 135 15.78 1.27 -10.56
N SER A 136 14.56 1.51 -10.97
CA SER A 136 13.67 0.52 -11.57
C SER A 136 13.40 0.86 -13.04
N ASP A 137 13.75 -0.02 -13.96
CA ASP A 137 13.44 0.12 -15.38
C ASP A 137 11.91 0.18 -15.58
N PHE A 138 11.16 -0.61 -14.81
CA PHE A 138 9.69 -0.59 -14.80
C PHE A 138 9.13 0.80 -14.51
N LEU A 139 9.81 1.59 -13.68
CA LEU A 139 9.46 2.97 -13.34
C LEU A 139 10.22 4.02 -14.17
N GLY A 140 10.71 3.65 -15.35
CA GLY A 140 11.44 4.57 -16.22
C GLY A 140 12.79 5.04 -15.68
N GLY A 141 13.46 4.22 -14.90
CA GLY A 141 14.74 4.55 -14.27
C GLY A 141 14.60 5.29 -12.92
N GLN A 142 13.39 5.45 -12.42
CA GLN A 142 13.14 6.10 -11.14
C GLN A 142 13.52 5.18 -9.98
N ASN A 143 14.21 5.73 -8.97
CA ASN A 143 14.44 5.05 -7.70
C ASN A 143 13.24 5.31 -6.76
N PRO A 144 12.36 4.33 -6.49
CA PRO A 144 11.17 4.56 -5.68
C PRO A 144 11.49 4.91 -4.21
N PHE A 145 12.65 4.50 -3.70
CA PHE A 145 13.05 4.76 -2.32
C PHE A 145 13.32 6.24 -2.04
N GLU A 146 13.68 7.03 -3.06
CA GLU A 146 13.80 8.50 -2.96
C GLU A 146 12.48 9.15 -2.53
N TYR A 147 11.36 8.55 -2.93
CA TYR A 147 10.00 9.01 -2.58
C TYR A 147 9.53 8.41 -1.26
N PHE A 148 9.78 7.13 -1.02
CA PHE A 148 9.26 6.43 0.15
C PHE A 148 9.99 6.80 1.44
N ALA A 149 11.30 6.99 1.42
CA ALA A 149 12.07 7.25 2.63
C ALA A 149 11.64 8.56 3.34
N PRO A 150 11.50 9.71 2.64
CA PRO A 150 11.00 10.93 3.27
C PRO A 150 9.56 10.83 3.77
N VAL A 151 8.69 10.12 3.01
CA VAL A 151 7.29 9.90 3.41
C VAL A 151 7.21 9.11 4.70
N ALA A 152 7.98 8.02 4.80
CA ALA A 152 7.99 7.17 5.99
C ALA A 152 8.39 7.90 7.28
N GLU A 153 9.27 8.90 7.18
CA GLU A 153 9.69 9.72 8.32
C GLU A 153 8.56 10.64 8.86
N ASN A 154 7.58 10.96 8.04
CA ASN A 154 6.48 11.84 8.37
C ASN A 154 5.20 11.11 8.80
N ILE A 155 5.13 9.79 8.60
CA ILE A 155 3.95 9.00 8.98
C ILE A 155 3.72 9.10 10.49
N LYS A 156 2.50 9.51 10.85
CA LYS A 156 2.02 9.53 12.24
C LYS A 156 0.94 8.48 12.40
N ILE A 157 1.28 7.41 13.10
CA ILE A 157 0.31 6.35 13.40
C ILE A 157 -0.50 6.79 14.63
N ALA A 158 -1.82 6.88 14.49
CA ALA A 158 -2.73 7.06 15.62
C ALA A 158 -2.72 5.80 16.52
N PRO A 159 -3.11 5.90 17.78
CA PRO A 159 -3.27 4.72 18.63
C PRO A 159 -4.20 3.70 17.96
N LEU A 160 -3.69 2.50 17.75
CA LEU A 160 -4.46 1.41 17.14
C LEU A 160 -5.37 0.76 18.17
N SER A 161 -6.54 0.34 17.72
CA SER A 161 -7.52 -0.39 18.50
C SER A 161 -7.81 -1.75 17.87
N PRO A 162 -8.06 -2.81 18.65
CA PRO A 162 -8.49 -4.09 18.11
C PRO A 162 -9.84 -4.04 17.39
N TYR A 163 -10.56 -2.93 17.51
CA TYR A 163 -11.86 -2.71 16.85
C TYR A 163 -11.76 -1.98 15.50
N ASP A 164 -10.61 -1.43 15.13
CA ASP A 164 -10.45 -0.58 13.94
C ASP A 164 -10.89 -1.31 12.67
N GLN A 165 -10.42 -2.55 12.47
CA GLN A 165 -10.79 -3.34 11.30
C GLN A 165 -12.31 -3.60 11.24
N GLY A 166 -12.92 -3.97 12.37
CA GLY A 166 -14.37 -4.17 12.45
C GLY A 166 -15.16 -2.89 12.17
N CYS A 167 -14.68 -1.74 12.64
CA CYS A 167 -15.29 -0.44 12.31
C CYS A 167 -15.21 -0.11 10.83
N VAL A 168 -14.06 -0.38 10.19
CA VAL A 168 -13.89 -0.17 8.74
C VAL A 168 -14.88 -1.04 7.95
N GLU A 169 -14.97 -2.33 8.27
CA GLU A 169 -15.89 -3.26 7.61
C GLU A 169 -17.36 -2.87 7.79
N LEU A 170 -17.76 -2.45 8.99
CA LEU A 170 -19.11 -1.98 9.25
C LEU A 170 -19.45 -0.74 8.42
N ILE A 171 -18.52 0.22 8.31
CA ILE A 171 -18.73 1.42 7.50
C ILE A 171 -18.81 1.05 6.01
N GLN A 172 -17.92 0.22 5.51
CA GLN A 172 -17.94 -0.24 4.12
C GLN A 172 -19.28 -0.93 3.78
N ASN A 173 -19.74 -1.82 4.64
CA ASN A 173 -21.00 -2.53 4.44
C ASN A 173 -22.20 -1.58 4.50
N ALA A 174 -22.24 -0.66 5.48
CA ALA A 174 -23.34 0.28 5.64
C ALA A 174 -23.50 1.22 4.42
N PHE A 175 -22.41 1.65 3.82
CA PHE A 175 -22.43 2.56 2.67
C PHE A 175 -22.36 1.88 1.31
N SER A 176 -22.30 0.55 1.24
CA SER A 176 -22.24 -0.20 -0.03
C SER A 176 -23.39 0.17 -0.96
N ASP A 177 -24.63 0.16 -0.46
CA ASP A 177 -25.82 0.49 -1.25
C ASP A 177 -25.87 1.95 -1.68
N TYR A 178 -25.32 2.86 -0.86
CA TYR A 178 -25.18 4.26 -1.22
C TYR A 178 -24.22 4.45 -2.38
N PHE A 179 -23.06 3.80 -2.36
CA PHE A 179 -22.09 3.84 -3.47
C PHE A 179 -22.67 3.24 -4.76
N GLN A 180 -23.53 2.23 -4.65
CA GLN A 180 -24.24 1.64 -5.80
C GLN A 180 -25.40 2.50 -6.30
N GLY A 181 -25.78 3.55 -5.59
CA GLY A 181 -26.93 4.40 -5.93
C GLY A 181 -28.31 3.82 -5.57
N ASN A 182 -28.35 2.79 -4.74
CA ASN A 182 -29.57 2.12 -4.35
C ASN A 182 -30.32 2.88 -3.23
N VAL A 183 -29.60 3.62 -2.41
CA VAL A 183 -30.15 4.40 -1.29
C VAL A 183 -29.49 5.77 -1.18
N GLU A 184 -30.18 6.72 -0.61
CA GLU A 184 -29.65 8.03 -0.26
C GLU A 184 -28.74 7.96 0.96
N PHE A 185 -27.81 8.92 1.08
CA PHE A 185 -26.81 8.98 2.15
C PHE A 185 -27.42 8.88 3.55
N ASP A 186 -28.53 9.59 3.82
CA ASP A 186 -29.16 9.61 5.14
C ASP A 186 -29.84 8.28 5.52
N LYS A 187 -30.09 7.40 4.56
CA LYS A 187 -30.58 6.04 4.81
C LYS A 187 -29.45 5.04 5.04
N ALA A 188 -28.27 5.30 4.49
CA ALA A 188 -27.09 4.46 4.69
C ALA A 188 -26.37 4.75 6.02
N LYS A 189 -26.56 5.93 6.59
CA LYS A 189 -25.96 6.40 7.85
C LYS A 189 -26.63 5.78 9.08
#